data_3848b4264d625acb028ef05c19d4a082
#
_entry.id   3848b4264d625acb028ef05c19d4a082
#
_cell.length_a   1.000
_cell.length_b   1.000
_cell.length_c   1.000
_cell.angle_alpha   90.00
_cell.angle_beta   90.00
_cell.angle_gamma   90.00
#
_symmetry.space_group_name_H-M   'P 1'
#
loop_
_entity.id
_entity.type
_entity.pdbx_description
1 polymer ?
#
loop_
_entity_poly.entity_id
_entity_poly.type
_entity_poly.pdbx_seq_one_letter_code
_entity_poly.pdbx_strand_id
1 'polypeptide(L)'
;MNERSVSVNGISIYSLTNPNLRSFCLSLYVRAGSIFEDISNNGISHLFEHVVFRNLKNKYENFYELLAMHGLCFQGSTYKKFASFTIDGPQHEFDFAIEILCGLFDEIKLTSHDFNNEKGRIKAEIREKDRRSSLDFYFDSIVWKNSEVEKIVLGYCKTVDRVSVKKINEFRQKVLSAGNCFIYATGNISDKNLDALNKKISELDISQSNPGFTNTVTVNNEFFHREKKIWIKNNYWHYIQIGFDVDCSKYPGGVYDLLYALLFNGDKALVYNYLSEDNPIIYSYDSTFEQYDNVGNINFSFEVDRNKIEDVFKTVVELLNAAKDGRFNFEANLNYEMFNWELDLDNPDNLNWNMAYYNHILKTQPIDYSDEFYGRFRVTKEQIIDAAKYIFRRCNMTVAVKGDRKKINAEAIEKILESLD
;
A
#
# COMPACT_ATOMS: atom_id res chain seq x y z
N MET A 1 -17.44 18.67 1.29
CA MET A 1 -17.88 17.66 0.30
C MET A 1 -18.46 16.48 1.05
N ASN A 2 -19.60 15.92 0.61
CA ASN A 2 -20.21 14.78 1.30
C ASN A 2 -20.12 13.55 0.40
N GLU A 3 -19.64 12.44 0.97
CA GLU A 3 -19.65 11.15 0.30
C GLU A 3 -21.10 10.72 0.03
N ARG A 4 -21.37 10.31 -1.21
CA ARG A 4 -22.64 9.67 -1.59
C ARG A 4 -22.41 8.21 -1.82
N SER A 5 -23.40 7.38 -1.51
CA SER A 5 -23.32 5.95 -1.79
C SER A 5 -24.64 5.41 -2.34
N VAL A 6 -24.54 4.45 -3.25
CA VAL A 6 -25.64 3.67 -3.77
C VAL A 6 -25.21 2.22 -3.95
N SER A 7 -26.10 1.28 -3.79
CA SER A 7 -25.84 -0.14 -4.08
C SER A 7 -26.57 -0.53 -5.36
N VAL A 8 -25.82 -0.98 -6.35
CA VAL A 8 -26.35 -1.41 -7.66
C VAL A 8 -25.85 -2.82 -7.93
N ASN A 9 -26.74 -3.76 -8.19
CA ASN A 9 -26.41 -5.15 -8.51
C ASN A 9 -25.47 -5.81 -7.48
N GLY A 10 -25.62 -5.43 -6.18
CA GLY A 10 -24.78 -5.91 -5.09
C GLY A 10 -23.37 -5.27 -5.00
N ILE A 11 -23.06 -4.29 -5.88
CA ILE A 11 -21.83 -3.48 -5.81
C ILE A 11 -22.16 -2.14 -5.15
N SER A 12 -21.40 -1.78 -4.13
CA SER A 12 -21.44 -0.44 -3.54
C SER A 12 -20.68 0.55 -4.44
N ILE A 13 -21.33 1.64 -4.79
CA ILE A 13 -20.73 2.74 -5.58
C ILE A 13 -20.68 3.96 -4.67
N TYR A 14 -19.49 4.42 -4.37
CA TYR A 14 -19.23 5.62 -3.60
C TYR A 14 -18.80 6.75 -4.51
N SER A 15 -19.17 7.97 -4.17
CA SER A 15 -18.74 9.13 -4.94
C SER A 15 -18.51 10.37 -4.07
N LEU A 16 -17.47 11.13 -4.41
CA LEU A 16 -17.14 12.40 -3.81
C LEU A 16 -16.83 13.41 -4.94
N THR A 17 -17.80 14.26 -5.26
CA THR A 17 -17.76 15.09 -6.47
C THR A 17 -17.33 16.51 -6.18
N ASN A 18 -16.45 17.06 -7.03
CA ASN A 18 -16.04 18.46 -7.01
C ASN A 18 -16.13 19.06 -8.43
N PRO A 19 -17.17 19.85 -8.74
CA PRO A 19 -17.41 20.40 -10.07
C PRO A 19 -16.36 21.44 -10.50
N ASN A 20 -15.49 21.90 -9.60
CA ASN A 20 -14.44 22.86 -9.92
C ASN A 20 -13.18 22.20 -10.53
N LEU A 21 -13.07 20.88 -10.44
CA LEU A 21 -11.97 20.14 -11.05
C LEU A 21 -12.22 19.91 -12.54
N ARG A 22 -11.19 19.53 -13.30
CA ARG A 22 -11.28 19.22 -14.72
C ARG A 22 -11.13 17.74 -15.02
N SER A 23 -10.78 16.98 -14.01
CA SER A 23 -10.49 15.56 -14.09
C SER A 23 -11.35 14.75 -13.13
N PHE A 24 -11.36 13.45 -13.35
CA PHE A 24 -11.96 12.46 -12.47
C PHE A 24 -10.97 11.33 -12.19
N CYS A 25 -11.24 10.57 -11.14
CA CYS A 25 -10.69 9.27 -10.88
C CYS A 25 -11.83 8.28 -10.64
N LEU A 26 -11.83 7.15 -11.33
CA LEU A 26 -12.81 6.08 -11.23
C LEU A 26 -12.09 4.76 -10.94
N SER A 27 -12.31 4.19 -9.76
CA SER A 27 -11.61 2.99 -9.32
C SER A 27 -12.55 1.86 -8.94
N LEU A 28 -12.19 0.64 -9.32
CA LEU A 28 -12.76 -0.61 -8.82
C LEU A 28 -11.80 -1.20 -7.79
N TYR A 29 -12.26 -1.36 -6.56
CA TYR A 29 -11.55 -2.03 -5.48
C TYR A 29 -12.14 -3.42 -5.26
N VAL A 30 -11.28 -4.41 -5.20
CA VAL A 30 -11.67 -5.81 -5.10
C VAL A 30 -11.00 -6.43 -3.88
N ARG A 31 -11.76 -7.06 -2.99
CA ARG A 31 -11.19 -7.88 -1.93
C ARG A 31 -10.57 -9.12 -2.55
N ALA A 32 -9.31 -9.02 -2.83
CA ALA A 32 -8.41 -10.02 -3.35
C ALA A 32 -7.04 -9.75 -2.72
N GLY A 33 -6.03 -10.48 -3.11
CA GLY A 33 -4.68 -10.27 -2.59
C GLY A 33 -4.18 -11.44 -1.77
N SER A 34 -2.89 -11.41 -1.47
CA SER A 34 -2.17 -12.60 -1.01
C SER A 34 -2.69 -13.16 0.32
N ILE A 35 -3.25 -12.35 1.22
CA ILE A 35 -3.79 -12.84 2.50
C ILE A 35 -5.00 -13.77 2.32
N PHE A 36 -5.77 -13.61 1.24
CA PHE A 36 -6.97 -14.42 0.93
C PHE A 36 -6.66 -15.64 0.05
N GLU A 37 -5.38 -15.84 -0.28
CA GLU A 37 -4.94 -16.93 -1.13
C GLU A 37 -4.50 -18.14 -0.31
N ASP A 38 -4.65 -19.34 -0.89
CA ASP A 38 -4.02 -20.54 -0.35
C ASP A 38 -2.55 -20.61 -0.79
N ILE A 39 -1.71 -21.30 -0.03
CA ILE A 39 -0.30 -21.52 -0.37
C ILE A 39 -0.15 -22.16 -1.77
N SER A 40 -1.13 -22.99 -2.18
CA SER A 40 -1.09 -23.72 -3.47
C SER A 40 -1.38 -22.82 -4.68
N ASN A 41 -2.01 -21.66 -4.49
CA ASN A 41 -2.38 -20.72 -5.54
C ASN A 41 -1.86 -19.29 -5.31
N ASN A 42 -0.93 -19.13 -4.37
CA ASN A 42 -0.37 -17.83 -4.04
C ASN A 42 0.20 -17.13 -5.29
N GLY A 43 -0.17 -15.87 -5.49
CA GLY A 43 0.08 -15.06 -6.68
C GLY A 43 -1.06 -15.06 -7.70
N ILE A 44 -2.21 -15.71 -7.41
CA ILE A 44 -3.35 -15.71 -8.34
C ILE A 44 -4.00 -14.33 -8.46
N SER A 45 -4.02 -13.52 -7.40
CA SER A 45 -4.55 -12.15 -7.44
C SER A 45 -3.73 -11.25 -8.36
N HIS A 46 -2.41 -11.34 -8.28
CA HIS A 46 -1.51 -10.61 -9.16
C HIS A 46 -1.58 -11.10 -10.61
N LEU A 47 -1.66 -12.41 -10.82
CA LEU A 47 -1.90 -12.95 -12.16
C LEU A 47 -3.26 -12.50 -12.72
N PHE A 48 -4.30 -12.39 -11.89
CA PHE A 48 -5.60 -11.88 -12.29
C PHE A 48 -5.51 -10.44 -12.79
N GLU A 49 -4.80 -9.56 -12.10
CA GLU A 49 -4.54 -8.19 -12.55
C GLU A 49 -3.93 -8.20 -13.96
N HIS A 50 -2.80 -8.89 -14.17
CA HIS A 50 -2.13 -8.97 -15.49
C HIS A 50 -3.04 -9.49 -16.61
N VAL A 51 -3.80 -10.55 -16.35
CA VAL A 51 -4.64 -11.16 -17.39
C VAL A 51 -5.87 -10.32 -17.73
N VAL A 52 -6.38 -9.53 -16.78
CA VAL A 52 -7.47 -8.58 -17.05
C VAL A 52 -7.01 -7.49 -18.02
N PHE A 53 -5.83 -6.90 -17.80
CA PHE A 53 -5.23 -5.96 -18.76
C PHE A 53 -5.04 -6.60 -20.14
N ARG A 54 -4.55 -7.83 -20.18
CA ARG A 54 -4.37 -8.55 -21.45
C ARG A 54 -5.70 -8.82 -22.15
N ASN A 55 -6.74 -9.15 -21.39
CA ASN A 55 -8.08 -9.37 -21.92
C ASN A 55 -8.67 -8.11 -22.54
N LEU A 56 -8.54 -6.95 -21.87
CA LEU A 56 -8.93 -5.65 -22.41
C LEU A 56 -8.14 -5.29 -23.66
N LYS A 57 -6.83 -5.50 -23.67
CA LYS A 57 -5.99 -5.29 -24.84
C LYS A 57 -6.41 -6.13 -26.04
N ASN A 58 -6.91 -7.34 -25.82
CA ASN A 58 -7.42 -8.19 -26.90
C ASN A 58 -8.84 -7.78 -27.36
N LYS A 59 -9.62 -7.13 -26.47
CA LYS A 59 -10.96 -6.61 -26.78
C LYS A 59 -10.91 -5.32 -27.60
N TYR A 60 -9.99 -4.43 -27.30
CA TYR A 60 -9.84 -3.13 -27.96
C TYR A 60 -8.56 -3.13 -28.81
N GLU A 61 -8.74 -2.90 -30.13
CA GLU A 61 -7.59 -2.73 -31.02
C GLU A 61 -6.77 -1.50 -30.59
N ASN A 62 -5.44 -1.65 -30.53
CA ASN A 62 -4.52 -0.59 -30.10
C ASN A 62 -4.88 0.04 -28.75
N PHE A 63 -5.24 -0.77 -27.74
CA PHE A 63 -5.80 -0.33 -26.47
C PHE A 63 -5.04 0.86 -25.82
N TYR A 64 -3.72 0.83 -25.80
CA TYR A 64 -2.94 1.93 -25.19
C TYR A 64 -2.99 3.23 -26.01
N GLU A 65 -3.04 3.13 -27.35
CA GLU A 65 -3.24 4.30 -28.22
C GLU A 65 -4.65 4.86 -28.03
N LEU A 66 -5.63 3.98 -27.88
CA LEU A 66 -7.02 4.37 -27.60
C LEU A 66 -7.12 5.13 -26.27
N LEU A 67 -6.50 4.63 -25.18
CA LEU A 67 -6.44 5.34 -23.91
C LEU A 67 -5.79 6.72 -24.09
N ALA A 68 -4.66 6.79 -24.80
CA ALA A 68 -3.95 8.04 -25.02
C ALA A 68 -4.80 9.05 -25.85
N MET A 69 -5.56 8.61 -26.84
CA MET A 69 -6.46 9.46 -27.63
C MET A 69 -7.58 10.08 -26.77
N HIS A 70 -8.03 9.37 -25.76
CA HIS A 70 -9.02 9.86 -24.78
C HIS A 70 -8.38 10.55 -23.56
N GLY A 71 -7.05 10.65 -23.50
CA GLY A 71 -6.34 11.23 -22.35
C GLY A 71 -6.55 10.46 -21.07
N LEU A 72 -6.86 9.16 -21.16
CA LEU A 72 -7.07 8.29 -20.02
C LEU A 72 -5.77 7.60 -19.59
N CYS A 73 -5.56 7.52 -18.27
CA CYS A 73 -4.58 6.65 -17.66
C CYS A 73 -5.31 5.48 -16.99
N PHE A 74 -4.89 4.25 -17.26
CA PHE A 74 -5.46 3.06 -16.65
C PHE A 74 -4.37 2.26 -15.96
N GLN A 75 -4.53 2.01 -14.67
CA GLN A 75 -3.57 1.34 -13.81
C GLN A 75 -4.23 0.21 -13.02
N GLY A 76 -3.47 -0.84 -12.74
CA GLY A 76 -3.83 -1.89 -11.80
C GLY A 76 -2.75 -2.03 -10.75
N SER A 77 -3.17 -2.40 -9.55
CA SER A 77 -2.25 -2.67 -8.45
C SER A 77 -2.81 -3.78 -7.57
N THR A 78 -1.94 -4.69 -7.17
CA THR A 78 -2.30 -5.78 -6.25
C THR A 78 -1.54 -5.62 -4.94
N TYR A 79 -2.29 -5.59 -3.86
CA TYR A 79 -1.80 -5.49 -2.49
C TYR A 79 -2.08 -6.78 -1.71
N LYS A 80 -1.64 -6.85 -0.47
CA LYS A 80 -1.89 -8.03 0.36
C LYS A 80 -3.38 -8.24 0.67
N LYS A 81 -4.16 -7.15 0.86
CA LYS A 81 -5.60 -7.20 1.22
C LYS A 81 -6.57 -6.95 0.08
N PHE A 82 -6.14 -6.32 -1.00
CA PHE A 82 -7.02 -5.94 -2.10
C PHE A 82 -6.26 -5.79 -3.41
N ALA A 83 -7.00 -5.73 -4.50
CA ALA A 83 -6.54 -5.23 -5.79
C ALA A 83 -7.36 -4.01 -6.19
N SER A 84 -6.76 -3.06 -6.89
CA SER A 84 -7.42 -1.88 -7.43
C SER A 84 -7.18 -1.75 -8.92
N PHE A 85 -8.19 -1.24 -9.63
CA PHE A 85 -8.13 -0.87 -11.03
C PHE A 85 -8.63 0.56 -11.16
N THR A 86 -7.76 1.48 -11.52
CA THR A 86 -8.01 2.91 -11.49
C THR A 86 -7.92 3.51 -12.88
N ILE A 87 -8.87 4.34 -13.23
CA ILE A 87 -8.95 5.07 -14.51
C ILE A 87 -9.05 6.55 -14.18
N ASP A 88 -8.05 7.31 -14.61
CA ASP A 88 -8.00 8.76 -14.47
C ASP A 88 -8.13 9.42 -15.83
N GLY A 89 -8.75 10.59 -15.86
CA GLY A 89 -8.85 11.32 -17.11
C GLY A 89 -9.63 12.62 -17.04
N PRO A 90 -9.76 13.31 -18.19
CA PRO A 90 -10.55 14.53 -18.29
C PRO A 90 -12.04 14.22 -18.15
N GLN A 91 -12.76 15.10 -17.48
CA GLN A 91 -14.19 14.95 -17.12
C GLN A 91 -15.09 14.47 -18.28
N HIS A 92 -14.85 14.95 -19.48
CA HIS A 92 -15.70 14.62 -20.66
C HIS A 92 -15.52 13.19 -21.18
N GLU A 93 -14.51 12.45 -20.71
CA GLU A 93 -14.22 11.06 -21.09
C GLU A 93 -14.74 10.04 -20.07
N PHE A 94 -15.50 10.47 -19.07
CA PHE A 94 -16.02 9.60 -18.00
C PHE A 94 -16.88 8.44 -18.56
N ASP A 95 -17.66 8.67 -19.60
CA ASP A 95 -18.50 7.63 -20.20
C ASP A 95 -17.64 6.51 -20.82
N PHE A 96 -16.49 6.85 -21.44
CA PHE A 96 -15.56 5.85 -21.96
C PHE A 96 -14.82 5.11 -20.83
N ALA A 97 -14.49 5.81 -19.74
CA ALA A 97 -13.92 5.17 -18.55
C ALA A 97 -14.88 4.13 -17.94
N ILE A 98 -16.19 4.39 -17.93
CA ILE A 98 -17.20 3.41 -17.51
C ILE A 98 -17.15 2.15 -18.39
N GLU A 99 -16.99 2.28 -19.69
CA GLU A 99 -16.91 1.14 -20.62
C GLU A 99 -15.69 0.26 -20.33
N ILE A 100 -14.54 0.88 -20.07
CA ILE A 100 -13.31 0.17 -19.68
C ILE A 100 -13.50 -0.54 -18.34
N LEU A 101 -14.05 0.16 -17.33
CA LEU A 101 -14.30 -0.41 -16.01
C LEU A 101 -15.26 -1.60 -16.09
N CYS A 102 -16.32 -1.50 -16.86
CA CYS A 102 -17.24 -2.62 -17.07
C CYS A 102 -16.57 -3.81 -17.77
N GLY A 103 -15.60 -3.55 -18.65
CA GLY A 103 -14.80 -4.58 -19.31
C GLY A 103 -13.95 -5.45 -18.35
N LEU A 104 -13.70 -4.98 -17.11
CA LEU A 104 -13.03 -5.78 -16.08
C LEU A 104 -13.86 -6.99 -15.65
N PHE A 105 -15.19 -6.90 -15.78
CA PHE A 105 -16.12 -7.97 -15.45
C PHE A 105 -16.30 -9.01 -16.55
N ASP A 106 -15.73 -8.79 -17.74
CA ASP A 106 -15.82 -9.72 -18.86
C ASP A 106 -15.12 -11.05 -18.55
N GLU A 107 -15.62 -12.12 -19.16
CA GLU A 107 -14.94 -13.41 -19.14
C GLU A 107 -13.54 -13.29 -19.77
N ILE A 108 -12.54 -13.86 -19.12
CA ILE A 108 -11.17 -13.89 -19.64
C ILE A 108 -11.07 -14.91 -20.76
N LYS A 109 -10.88 -14.42 -21.98
CA LYS A 109 -10.79 -15.20 -23.23
C LYS A 109 -9.40 -15.03 -23.85
N LEU A 110 -8.39 -15.59 -23.20
CA LEU A 110 -7.02 -15.55 -23.66
C LEU A 110 -6.61 -16.84 -24.37
N THR A 111 -5.84 -16.69 -25.44
CA THR A 111 -5.14 -17.84 -26.04
C THR A 111 -4.14 -18.42 -25.05
N SER A 112 -3.78 -19.69 -25.22
CA SER A 112 -2.72 -20.30 -24.39
C SER A 112 -1.40 -19.54 -24.53
N HIS A 113 -1.12 -18.97 -25.70
CA HIS A 113 0.06 -18.16 -25.94
C HIS A 113 0.05 -16.88 -25.07
N ASP A 114 -1.04 -16.09 -25.14
CA ASP A 114 -1.17 -14.84 -24.36
C ASP A 114 -1.11 -15.09 -22.87
N PHE A 115 -1.82 -16.12 -22.40
CA PHE A 115 -1.82 -16.49 -21.00
C PHE A 115 -0.44 -16.91 -20.48
N ASN A 116 0.30 -17.67 -21.29
CA ASN A 116 1.67 -18.07 -20.95
C ASN A 116 2.65 -16.88 -20.98
N ASN A 117 2.41 -15.90 -21.87
CA ASN A 117 3.20 -14.67 -21.90
C ASN A 117 3.03 -13.86 -20.62
N GLU A 118 1.79 -13.71 -20.11
CA GLU A 118 1.56 -13.00 -18.85
C GLU A 118 2.18 -13.75 -17.66
N LYS A 119 2.06 -15.06 -17.59
CA LYS A 119 2.83 -15.86 -16.60
C LYS A 119 4.34 -15.65 -16.73
N GLY A 120 4.84 -15.53 -17.96
CA GLY A 120 6.25 -15.26 -18.23
C GLY A 120 6.72 -13.93 -17.67
N ARG A 121 5.89 -12.87 -17.78
CA ARG A 121 6.14 -11.55 -17.21
C ARG A 121 6.20 -11.59 -15.68
N ILE A 122 5.20 -12.20 -15.04
CA ILE A 122 5.18 -12.36 -13.58
C ILE A 122 6.38 -13.15 -13.09
N LYS A 123 6.76 -14.23 -13.78
CA LYS A 123 7.95 -14.99 -13.42
C LYS A 123 9.25 -14.19 -13.61
N ALA A 124 9.30 -13.27 -14.56
CA ALA A 124 10.42 -12.34 -14.70
C ALA A 124 10.46 -11.36 -13.52
N GLU A 125 9.33 -10.80 -13.15
CA GLU A 125 9.20 -9.91 -11.98
C GLU A 125 9.55 -10.62 -10.65
N ILE A 126 9.09 -11.87 -10.46
CA ILE A 126 9.47 -12.67 -9.29
C ILE A 126 10.99 -12.87 -9.23
N ARG A 127 11.65 -13.14 -10.37
CA ARG A 127 13.11 -13.32 -10.41
C ARG A 127 13.85 -12.02 -10.11
N GLU A 128 13.35 -10.91 -10.59
CA GLU A 128 13.92 -9.59 -10.34
C GLU A 128 13.85 -9.24 -8.85
N LYS A 129 12.70 -9.52 -8.23
CA LYS A 129 12.46 -9.34 -6.80
C LYS A 129 12.68 -10.61 -5.98
N ASP A 130 13.60 -11.51 -6.40
CA ASP A 130 13.85 -12.78 -5.69
C ASP A 130 14.11 -12.50 -4.20
N ARG A 131 13.34 -13.16 -3.35
CA ARG A 131 13.41 -13.13 -1.90
C ARG A 131 14.84 -13.34 -1.35
N ARG A 132 15.65 -14.13 -2.04
CA ARG A 132 17.03 -14.39 -1.64
C ARG A 132 17.96 -13.21 -1.90
N SER A 133 17.60 -12.34 -2.81
CA SER A 133 18.36 -11.16 -3.21
C SER A 133 17.76 -9.84 -2.72
N SER A 134 16.45 -9.81 -2.39
CA SER A 134 15.75 -8.63 -1.92
C SER A 134 15.78 -8.53 -0.39
N LEU A 135 16.17 -7.37 0.11
CA LEU A 135 16.15 -7.06 1.54
C LEU A 135 14.70 -6.99 2.05
N ASP A 136 13.81 -6.37 1.27
CA ASP A 136 12.40 -6.19 1.64
C ASP A 136 11.69 -7.52 1.89
N PHE A 137 11.85 -8.49 0.98
CA PHE A 137 11.26 -9.81 1.18
C PHE A 137 11.84 -10.55 2.38
N TYR A 138 13.12 -10.36 2.65
CA TYR A 138 13.74 -10.94 3.83
C TYR A 138 13.19 -10.28 5.09
N PHE A 139 13.08 -8.96 5.11
CA PHE A 139 12.52 -8.19 6.21
C PHE A 139 11.06 -8.61 6.47
N ASP A 140 10.21 -8.61 5.46
CA ASP A 140 8.81 -9.06 5.55
C ASP A 140 8.69 -10.48 6.11
N SER A 141 9.59 -11.38 5.72
CA SER A 141 9.58 -12.76 6.25
C SER A 141 9.91 -12.86 7.74
N ILE A 142 10.53 -11.83 8.31
CA ILE A 142 10.78 -11.73 9.75
C ILE A 142 9.58 -11.06 10.43
N VAL A 143 9.16 -9.90 9.89
CA VAL A 143 8.10 -9.07 10.44
C VAL A 143 6.77 -9.81 10.48
N TRP A 144 6.37 -10.43 9.39
CA TRP A 144 5.06 -11.06 9.22
C TRP A 144 5.07 -12.59 9.39
N LYS A 145 6.15 -13.14 9.93
CA LYS A 145 6.32 -14.58 10.11
C LYS A 145 5.15 -15.22 10.85
N ASN A 146 4.66 -16.34 10.31
CA ASN A 146 3.53 -17.11 10.84
C ASN A 146 2.18 -16.35 10.85
N SER A 147 2.05 -15.26 10.07
CA SER A 147 0.78 -14.58 9.85
C SER A 147 0.29 -14.74 8.42
N GLU A 148 -0.98 -14.41 8.16
CA GLU A 148 -1.53 -14.38 6.79
C GLU A 148 -0.82 -13.35 5.90
N VAL A 149 -0.23 -12.31 6.50
CA VAL A 149 0.50 -11.25 5.82
C VAL A 149 1.87 -11.73 5.29
N GLU A 150 2.41 -12.84 5.78
CA GLU A 150 3.68 -13.42 5.27
C GLU A 150 3.60 -13.80 3.78
N LYS A 151 2.40 -14.09 3.26
CA LYS A 151 2.22 -14.48 1.86
C LYS A 151 2.63 -13.35 0.91
N ILE A 152 3.43 -13.68 -0.09
CA ILE A 152 3.97 -12.72 -1.06
C ILE A 152 2.90 -12.41 -2.11
N VAL A 153 2.71 -11.13 -2.44
CA VAL A 153 1.77 -10.68 -3.47
C VAL A 153 2.06 -11.30 -4.84
N LEU A 154 3.34 -11.31 -5.25
CA LEU A 154 3.79 -11.90 -6.51
C LEU A 154 3.60 -13.42 -6.58
N GLY A 155 3.49 -14.10 -5.43
CA GLY A 155 3.50 -15.55 -5.34
C GLY A 155 4.86 -16.15 -5.70
N TYR A 156 4.82 -17.38 -6.20
CA TYR A 156 6.00 -18.14 -6.58
C TYR A 156 5.87 -18.65 -8.01
N CYS A 157 6.99 -18.81 -8.73
CA CYS A 157 6.98 -19.33 -10.10
C CYS A 157 6.17 -20.63 -10.21
N LYS A 158 6.31 -21.55 -9.23
CA LYS A 158 5.60 -22.84 -9.22
C LYS A 158 4.09 -22.70 -9.03
N THR A 159 3.62 -21.75 -8.22
CA THR A 159 2.19 -21.53 -7.98
C THR A 159 1.55 -20.85 -9.18
N VAL A 160 2.21 -19.84 -9.75
CA VAL A 160 1.78 -19.15 -10.97
C VAL A 160 1.66 -20.13 -12.16
N ASP A 161 2.63 -21.05 -12.33
CA ASP A 161 2.59 -22.04 -13.41
C ASP A 161 1.37 -22.98 -13.34
N ARG A 162 0.87 -23.29 -12.16
CA ARG A 162 -0.29 -24.18 -11.93
C ARG A 162 -1.66 -23.54 -12.24
N VAL A 163 -1.72 -22.22 -12.39
CA VAL A 163 -2.98 -21.56 -12.71
C VAL A 163 -3.32 -21.77 -14.18
N SER A 164 -4.55 -22.16 -14.46
CA SER A 164 -5.10 -22.29 -15.82
C SER A 164 -6.09 -21.15 -16.12
N VAL A 165 -6.44 -20.95 -17.40
CA VAL A 165 -7.47 -19.97 -17.80
C VAL A 165 -8.81 -20.27 -17.12
N LYS A 166 -9.17 -21.54 -16.97
CA LYS A 166 -10.36 -21.95 -16.22
C LYS A 166 -10.29 -21.48 -14.76
N LYS A 167 -9.17 -21.75 -14.08
CA LYS A 167 -8.98 -21.39 -12.67
C LYS A 167 -8.98 -19.86 -12.46
N ILE A 168 -8.43 -19.08 -13.39
CA ILE A 168 -8.46 -17.62 -13.29
C ILE A 168 -9.87 -17.06 -13.52
N ASN A 169 -10.70 -17.68 -14.36
CA ASN A 169 -12.11 -17.32 -14.51
C ASN A 169 -12.94 -17.68 -13.28
N GLU A 170 -12.70 -18.82 -12.67
CA GLU A 170 -13.32 -19.19 -11.38
C GLU A 170 -12.93 -18.18 -10.28
N PHE A 171 -11.65 -17.76 -10.25
CA PHE A 171 -11.18 -16.73 -9.34
C PHE A 171 -11.83 -15.37 -9.63
N ARG A 172 -11.91 -14.95 -10.91
CA ARG A 172 -12.59 -13.72 -11.33
C ARG A 172 -14.04 -13.69 -10.84
N GLN A 173 -14.82 -14.75 -11.09
CA GLN A 173 -16.22 -14.84 -10.65
C GLN A 173 -16.35 -14.75 -9.13
N LYS A 174 -15.37 -15.33 -8.41
CA LYS A 174 -15.34 -15.30 -6.94
C LYS A 174 -15.05 -13.89 -6.43
N VAL A 175 -14.08 -13.18 -6.99
CA VAL A 175 -13.63 -11.89 -6.45
C VAL A 175 -14.43 -10.70 -6.98
N LEU A 176 -14.93 -10.75 -8.23
CA LEU A 176 -15.83 -9.76 -8.81
C LEU A 176 -17.30 -10.15 -8.53
N SER A 177 -17.66 -10.25 -7.27
CA SER A 177 -18.99 -10.66 -6.82
C SER A 177 -19.62 -9.63 -5.89
N ALA A 178 -20.94 -9.74 -5.71
CA ALA A 178 -21.71 -8.88 -4.82
C ALA A 178 -21.09 -8.82 -3.41
N GLY A 179 -20.90 -7.61 -2.89
CA GLY A 179 -20.34 -7.37 -1.56
C GLY A 179 -18.84 -7.66 -1.40
N ASN A 180 -18.15 -8.12 -2.46
CA ASN A 180 -16.69 -8.36 -2.41
C ASN A 180 -15.89 -7.30 -3.14
N CYS A 181 -16.51 -6.47 -3.94
CA CYS A 181 -15.89 -5.31 -4.59
C CYS A 181 -16.77 -4.08 -4.45
N PHE A 182 -16.18 -2.93 -4.62
CA PHE A 182 -16.86 -1.64 -4.64
C PHE A 182 -16.21 -0.69 -5.65
N ILE A 183 -16.94 0.30 -6.10
CA ILE A 183 -16.47 1.35 -6.99
C ILE A 183 -16.37 2.64 -6.20
N TYR A 184 -15.30 3.40 -6.42
CA TYR A 184 -15.13 4.73 -5.88
C TYR A 184 -14.89 5.73 -7.02
N ALA A 185 -15.63 6.84 -7.03
CA ALA A 185 -15.57 7.86 -8.07
C ALA A 185 -15.35 9.26 -7.45
N THR A 186 -14.31 9.95 -7.87
CA THR A 186 -13.92 11.28 -7.34
C THR A 186 -13.65 12.27 -8.46
N GLY A 187 -13.78 13.56 -8.15
CA GLY A 187 -13.47 14.62 -9.09
C GLY A 187 -14.71 15.25 -9.73
N ASN A 188 -14.58 15.80 -10.93
CA ASN A 188 -15.67 16.44 -11.63
C ASN A 188 -16.55 15.40 -12.33
N ILE A 189 -17.55 14.92 -11.62
CA ILE A 189 -18.50 13.89 -12.09
C ILE A 189 -19.90 14.43 -11.90
N SER A 190 -20.66 14.51 -12.98
CA SER A 190 -22.06 14.97 -12.96
C SER A 190 -23.02 13.87 -12.49
N ASP A 191 -24.20 14.23 -12.01
CA ASP A 191 -25.25 13.26 -11.69
C ASP A 191 -25.60 12.40 -12.90
N LYS A 192 -25.58 12.95 -14.12
CA LYS A 192 -25.79 12.18 -15.37
C LYS A 192 -24.73 11.09 -15.56
N ASN A 193 -23.46 11.40 -15.25
CA ASN A 193 -22.38 10.40 -15.32
C ASN A 193 -22.57 9.29 -14.28
N LEU A 194 -22.98 9.65 -13.05
CA LEU A 194 -23.28 8.67 -12.00
C LEU A 194 -24.48 7.79 -12.38
N ASP A 195 -25.53 8.36 -12.97
CA ASP A 195 -26.67 7.59 -13.49
C ASP A 195 -26.26 6.63 -14.60
N ALA A 196 -25.36 7.06 -15.50
CA ALA A 196 -24.81 6.21 -16.56
C ALA A 196 -23.99 5.05 -15.99
N LEU A 197 -23.14 5.32 -14.99
CA LEU A 197 -22.38 4.29 -14.25
C LEU A 197 -23.34 3.29 -13.58
N ASN A 198 -24.32 3.78 -12.82
CA ASN A 198 -25.31 2.94 -12.15
C ASN A 198 -26.06 2.02 -13.13
N LYS A 199 -26.48 2.58 -14.26
CA LYS A 199 -27.14 1.83 -15.32
C LYS A 199 -26.23 0.72 -15.88
N LYS A 200 -24.99 1.04 -16.21
CA LYS A 200 -24.05 0.06 -16.77
C LYS A 200 -23.74 -1.06 -15.79
N ILE A 201 -23.54 -0.74 -14.49
CA ILE A 201 -23.32 -1.76 -13.44
C ILE A 201 -24.55 -2.63 -13.25
N SER A 202 -25.77 -2.09 -13.40
CA SER A 202 -27.01 -2.87 -13.29
C SER A 202 -27.18 -3.91 -14.40
N GLU A 203 -26.55 -3.70 -15.55
CA GLU A 203 -26.60 -4.57 -16.73
C GLU A 203 -25.56 -5.72 -16.67
N LEU A 204 -24.61 -5.68 -15.74
CA LEU A 204 -23.55 -6.69 -15.61
C LEU A 204 -24.07 -8.00 -15.01
N ASP A 205 -23.56 -9.12 -15.52
CA ASP A 205 -23.76 -10.44 -14.92
C ASP A 205 -22.80 -10.65 -13.74
N ILE A 206 -23.24 -10.30 -12.53
CA ILE A 206 -22.45 -10.33 -11.32
C ILE A 206 -22.92 -11.47 -10.42
N SER A 207 -21.99 -12.33 -9.99
CA SER A 207 -22.26 -13.38 -9.02
C SER A 207 -22.78 -12.78 -7.71
N GLN A 208 -23.95 -13.25 -7.25
CA GLN A 208 -24.54 -12.84 -5.97
C GLN A 208 -23.95 -13.61 -4.78
N SER A 209 -23.00 -14.51 -5.01
CA SER A 209 -22.32 -15.28 -3.98
C SER A 209 -21.14 -14.53 -3.42
N ASN A 210 -21.27 -13.96 -2.22
CA ASN A 210 -20.13 -13.35 -1.50
C ASN A 210 -19.14 -14.45 -1.09
N PRO A 211 -17.84 -14.34 -1.41
CA PRO A 211 -16.83 -15.34 -1.07
C PRO A 211 -16.54 -15.47 0.44
N GLY A 212 -17.14 -14.59 1.27
CA GLY A 212 -16.99 -14.66 2.73
C GLY A 212 -15.58 -14.32 3.22
N PHE A 213 -14.80 -13.56 2.44
CA PHE A 213 -13.49 -13.12 2.91
C PHE A 213 -13.63 -12.26 4.17
N THR A 214 -13.01 -12.69 5.26
CA THR A 214 -12.94 -11.90 6.49
C THR A 214 -11.84 -10.85 6.36
N ASN A 215 -12.06 -9.68 6.95
CA ASN A 215 -11.08 -8.62 6.94
C ASN A 215 -10.03 -8.77 8.05
N THR A 216 -10.21 -9.69 8.98
CA THR A 216 -9.37 -9.78 10.17
C THR A 216 -8.05 -10.45 9.85
N VAL A 217 -6.98 -9.72 10.06
CA VAL A 217 -5.62 -10.27 10.07
C VAL A 217 -5.31 -10.70 11.50
N THR A 218 -5.11 -12.00 11.69
CA THR A 218 -4.62 -12.53 12.98
C THR A 218 -3.11 -12.54 12.98
N VAL A 219 -2.51 -11.87 13.93
CA VAL A 219 -1.08 -11.95 14.20
C VAL A 219 -0.83 -12.67 15.50
N ASN A 220 0.32 -13.31 15.57
CA ASN A 220 0.78 -14.04 16.72
C ASN A 220 0.96 -13.10 17.94
N ASN A 221 0.73 -13.59 19.17
CA ASN A 221 0.96 -12.82 20.41
C ASN A 221 2.42 -12.35 20.57
N GLU A 222 3.34 -12.90 19.79
CA GLU A 222 4.76 -12.52 19.76
C GLU A 222 5.05 -11.35 18.81
N PHE A 223 4.04 -10.73 18.22
CA PHE A 223 4.22 -9.68 17.22
C PHE A 223 5.12 -8.54 17.73
N PHE A 224 4.90 -8.03 18.94
CA PHE A 224 5.68 -6.94 19.53
C PHE A 224 6.93 -7.38 20.30
N HIS A 225 7.31 -8.65 20.27
CA HIS A 225 8.43 -9.20 21.04
C HIS A 225 9.40 -9.98 20.15
N ARG A 226 9.50 -9.59 18.88
CA ARG A 226 10.39 -10.25 17.94
C ARG A 226 11.85 -10.07 18.29
N GLU A 227 12.59 -11.17 18.18
CA GLU A 227 14.02 -11.14 18.26
C GLU A 227 14.62 -10.35 17.08
N LYS A 228 15.59 -9.50 17.33
CA LYS A 228 16.35 -8.84 16.28
C LYS A 228 17.07 -9.86 15.42
N LYS A 229 17.05 -9.64 14.12
CA LYS A 229 17.86 -10.41 13.18
C LYS A 229 18.65 -9.48 12.30
N ILE A 230 19.94 -9.78 12.18
CA ILE A 230 20.83 -9.15 11.22
C ILE A 230 21.07 -10.16 10.12
N TRP A 231 20.56 -9.84 8.92
CA TRP A 231 20.80 -10.63 7.73
C TRP A 231 21.97 -10.04 6.96
N ILE A 232 22.97 -10.85 6.66
CA ILE A 232 24.23 -10.42 6.08
C ILE A 232 24.51 -11.21 4.81
N LYS A 233 24.80 -10.49 3.73
CA LYS A 233 25.23 -11.05 2.45
C LYS A 233 26.45 -10.27 1.96
N ASN A 234 27.40 -10.95 1.33
CA ASN A 234 28.55 -10.29 0.74
C ASN A 234 28.09 -9.30 -0.35
N ASN A 235 28.34 -8.02 -0.13
CA ASN A 235 28.07 -6.94 -1.05
C ASN A 235 29.03 -5.75 -0.76
N TYR A 236 29.24 -4.90 -1.74
CA TYR A 236 30.08 -3.71 -1.57
C TYR A 236 29.35 -2.63 -0.76
N TRP A 237 28.11 -2.32 -1.12
CA TRP A 237 27.23 -1.39 -0.42
C TRP A 237 26.43 -2.13 0.65
N HIS A 238 26.10 -1.42 1.72
CA HIS A 238 25.22 -1.93 2.77
C HIS A 238 23.84 -1.34 2.59
N TYR A 239 22.86 -2.23 2.53
CA TYR A 239 21.44 -1.87 2.55
C TYR A 239 20.91 -2.22 3.94
N ILE A 240 20.26 -1.28 4.58
CA ILE A 240 19.74 -1.41 5.93
C ILE A 240 18.24 -1.18 5.88
N GLN A 241 17.47 -2.04 6.51
CA GLN A 241 16.05 -1.85 6.74
C GLN A 241 15.75 -2.00 8.22
N ILE A 242 15.06 -1.02 8.76
CA ILE A 242 14.70 -0.91 10.17
C ILE A 242 13.20 -0.74 10.26
N GLY A 243 12.56 -1.48 11.18
CA GLY A 243 11.14 -1.35 11.39
C GLY A 243 10.71 -1.62 12.81
N PHE A 244 9.51 -1.14 13.10
CA PHE A 244 8.88 -1.23 14.41
C PHE A 244 7.42 -1.65 14.22
N ASP A 245 6.97 -2.59 15.04
CA ASP A 245 5.57 -3.00 15.06
C ASP A 245 4.70 -1.94 15.73
N VAL A 246 3.48 -1.80 15.24
CA VAL A 246 2.53 -0.80 15.69
C VAL A 246 1.21 -1.47 16.07
N ASP A 247 0.75 -1.27 17.29
CA ASP A 247 -0.62 -1.55 17.69
C ASP A 247 -1.50 -0.37 17.27
N CYS A 248 -2.16 -0.51 16.10
CA CYS A 248 -2.98 0.55 15.51
C CYS A 248 -4.30 0.80 16.25
N SER A 249 -4.61 0.02 17.29
CA SER A 249 -5.77 0.23 18.16
C SER A 249 -5.51 1.14 19.36
N LYS A 250 -4.23 1.41 19.67
CA LYS A 250 -3.84 2.06 20.92
C LYS A 250 -4.01 3.58 20.90
N TYR A 251 -3.81 4.23 19.74
CA TYR A 251 -3.93 5.67 19.57
C TYR A 251 -4.87 6.00 18.41
N PRO A 252 -5.45 7.21 18.37
CA PRO A 252 -6.15 7.70 17.19
C PRO A 252 -5.25 7.72 15.94
N GLY A 253 -5.83 7.53 14.76
CA GLY A 253 -5.09 7.44 13.50
C GLY A 253 -4.17 8.62 13.21
N GLY A 254 -4.62 9.82 13.49
CA GLY A 254 -3.82 11.03 13.29
C GLY A 254 -2.52 11.05 14.11
N VAL A 255 -2.43 10.30 15.22
CA VAL A 255 -1.19 10.17 15.99
C VAL A 255 -0.15 9.41 15.17
N TYR A 256 -0.56 8.33 14.50
CA TYR A 256 0.36 7.53 13.67
C TYR A 256 0.74 8.28 12.40
N ASP A 257 -0.21 8.99 11.78
CA ASP A 257 0.04 9.80 10.58
C ASP A 257 1.07 10.89 10.88
N LEU A 258 0.87 11.64 11.97
CA LEU A 258 1.80 12.70 12.36
C LEU A 258 3.16 12.17 12.83
N LEU A 259 3.19 11.01 13.50
CA LEU A 259 4.45 10.36 13.87
C LEU A 259 5.21 9.89 12.64
N TYR A 260 4.53 9.29 11.67
CA TYR A 260 5.12 8.90 10.40
C TYR A 260 5.64 10.12 9.63
N ALA A 261 4.83 11.16 9.52
CA ALA A 261 5.19 12.41 8.87
C ALA A 261 6.39 13.12 9.54
N LEU A 262 6.45 13.09 10.87
CA LEU A 262 7.57 13.61 11.63
C LEU A 262 8.89 12.91 11.26
N LEU A 263 8.83 11.61 11.02
CA LEU A 263 10.01 10.83 10.68
C LEU A 263 10.41 10.97 9.22
N PHE A 264 9.43 11.02 8.29
CA PHE A 264 9.71 10.72 6.88
C PHE A 264 9.22 11.77 5.88
N ASN A 265 8.27 12.66 6.22
CA ASN A 265 7.66 13.52 5.21
C ASN A 265 8.35 14.88 5.08
N GLY A 266 8.85 15.16 3.87
CA GLY A 266 9.43 16.46 3.49
C GLY A 266 10.76 16.77 4.15
N ASP A 267 11.26 17.97 3.87
CA ASP A 267 12.60 18.43 4.30
C ASP A 267 12.73 18.63 5.82
N LYS A 268 11.59 18.69 6.54
CA LYS A 268 11.52 18.75 8.00
C LYS A 268 11.66 17.41 8.71
N ALA A 269 11.63 16.30 7.97
CA ALA A 269 11.64 14.94 8.50
C ALA A 269 12.91 14.65 9.30
N LEU A 270 12.76 13.97 10.44
CA LEU A 270 13.92 13.64 11.30
C LEU A 270 14.93 12.76 10.55
N VAL A 271 14.46 11.79 9.76
CA VAL A 271 15.37 10.93 8.98
C VAL A 271 16.17 11.74 7.98
N TYR A 272 15.53 12.66 7.24
CA TYR A 272 16.23 13.53 6.29
C TYR A 272 17.25 14.43 7.01
N ASN A 273 16.84 15.15 8.05
CA ASN A 273 17.70 16.08 8.75
C ASN A 273 18.91 15.38 9.38
N TYR A 274 18.70 14.31 10.14
CA TYR A 274 19.77 13.63 10.87
C TYR A 274 20.71 12.82 9.99
N LEU A 275 20.20 12.19 8.92
CA LEU A 275 20.98 11.24 8.10
C LEU A 275 21.46 11.80 6.76
N SER A 276 20.87 12.90 6.28
CA SER A 276 21.22 13.49 4.98
C SER A 276 21.70 14.94 5.08
N GLU A 277 20.94 15.82 5.74
CA GLU A 277 21.25 17.26 5.78
C GLU A 277 22.36 17.57 6.79
N ASP A 278 22.16 17.21 8.07
CA ASP A 278 23.15 17.48 9.13
C ASP A 278 24.38 16.58 9.03
N ASN A 279 24.15 15.31 8.67
CA ASN A 279 25.19 14.30 8.48
C ASN A 279 24.99 13.60 7.14
N PRO A 280 25.77 13.90 6.11
CA PRO A 280 25.62 13.27 4.79
C PRO A 280 26.09 11.80 4.80
N ILE A 281 25.32 10.95 5.47
CA ILE A 281 25.58 9.52 5.61
C ILE A 281 24.84 8.75 4.53
N ILE A 282 23.60 9.15 4.22
CA ILE A 282 22.75 8.59 3.16
C ILE A 282 22.37 9.66 2.16
N TYR A 283 22.00 9.25 0.94
CA TYR A 283 21.47 10.15 -0.09
C TYR A 283 19.94 10.18 -0.09
N SER A 284 19.34 9.02 0.00
CA SER A 284 17.88 8.83 -0.02
C SER A 284 17.47 7.68 0.89
N TYR A 285 16.21 7.63 1.20
CA TYR A 285 15.58 6.51 1.92
C TYR A 285 14.20 6.23 1.36
N ASP A 286 13.75 4.99 1.52
CA ASP A 286 12.37 4.58 1.33
C ASP A 286 11.74 4.34 2.71
N SER A 287 10.46 4.67 2.86
CA SER A 287 9.73 4.44 4.10
C SER A 287 8.33 3.93 3.81
N THR A 288 7.80 3.14 4.73
CA THR A 288 6.45 2.56 4.61
C THR A 288 5.81 2.44 5.99
N PHE A 289 4.54 2.76 6.08
CA PHE A 289 3.67 2.36 7.16
C PHE A 289 2.67 1.34 6.63
N GLU A 290 2.96 0.06 6.79
CA GLU A 290 2.03 -1.02 6.49
C GLU A 290 1.02 -1.16 7.62
N GLN A 291 -0.28 -1.24 7.26
CA GLN A 291 -1.35 -1.37 8.24
C GLN A 291 -2.37 -2.43 7.81
N TYR A 292 -2.66 -3.34 8.72
CA TYR A 292 -3.61 -4.45 8.55
C TYR A 292 -4.51 -4.53 9.78
N ASP A 293 -5.73 -3.99 9.67
CA ASP A 293 -6.67 -3.86 10.80
C ASP A 293 -6.03 -3.13 12.00
N ASN A 294 -5.81 -3.82 13.10
CA ASN A 294 -5.23 -3.24 14.33
C ASN A 294 -3.71 -3.41 14.45
N VAL A 295 -3.07 -3.99 13.44
CA VAL A 295 -1.62 -4.21 13.46
C VAL A 295 -0.94 -3.51 12.29
N GLY A 296 0.25 -3.00 12.53
CA GLY A 296 1.05 -2.35 11.52
C GLY A 296 2.54 -2.51 11.74
N ASN A 297 3.31 -2.03 10.79
CA ASN A 297 4.76 -1.91 10.89
C ASN A 297 5.20 -0.63 10.19
N ILE A 298 5.86 0.26 10.94
CA ILE A 298 6.56 1.41 10.39
C ILE A 298 7.98 0.98 10.09
N ASN A 299 8.41 1.09 8.84
CA ASN A 299 9.78 0.74 8.47
C ASN A 299 10.36 1.73 7.47
N PHE A 300 11.68 1.74 7.40
CA PHE A 300 12.44 2.52 6.43
C PHE A 300 13.72 1.80 6.06
N SER A 301 14.17 2.04 4.83
CA SER A 301 15.37 1.43 4.27
C SER A 301 16.22 2.46 3.54
N PHE A 302 17.52 2.23 3.52
CA PHE A 302 18.49 3.10 2.87
C PHE A 302 19.78 2.36 2.55
N GLU A 303 20.56 2.96 1.65
CA GLU A 303 21.89 2.49 1.28
C GLU A 303 22.97 3.34 2.00
N VAL A 304 24.02 2.69 2.46
CA VAL A 304 25.12 3.34 3.17
C VAL A 304 26.48 2.79 2.77
N ASP A 305 27.53 3.64 2.81
CA ASP A 305 28.91 3.19 2.68
C ASP A 305 29.28 2.21 3.80
N ARG A 306 29.95 1.13 3.42
CA ARG A 306 30.37 0.05 4.34
C ARG A 306 31.19 0.51 5.54
N ASN A 307 31.83 1.68 5.47
CA ASN A 307 32.64 2.20 6.57
C ASN A 307 31.84 3.11 7.52
N LYS A 308 30.59 3.44 7.19
CA LYS A 308 29.71 4.33 7.98
C LYS A 308 28.58 3.58 8.68
N ILE A 309 28.58 2.24 8.70
CA ILE A 309 27.46 1.47 9.20
C ILE A 309 27.22 1.71 10.71
N GLU A 310 28.24 1.78 11.54
CA GLU A 310 28.09 2.07 12.96
C GLU A 310 27.60 3.51 13.20
N ASP A 311 28.07 4.46 12.41
CA ASP A 311 27.67 5.87 12.54
C ASP A 311 26.20 6.05 12.16
N VAL A 312 25.72 5.35 11.12
CA VAL A 312 24.29 5.31 10.77
C VAL A 312 23.45 4.82 11.95
N PHE A 313 23.83 3.71 12.62
CA PHE A 313 23.05 3.21 13.74
C PHE A 313 23.06 4.16 14.95
N LYS A 314 24.18 4.85 15.23
CA LYS A 314 24.23 5.91 16.26
C LYS A 314 23.27 7.05 15.93
N THR A 315 23.28 7.53 14.68
CA THR A 315 22.39 8.60 14.24
C THR A 315 20.92 8.17 14.24
N VAL A 316 20.61 6.92 13.83
CA VAL A 316 19.25 6.38 13.91
C VAL A 316 18.76 6.34 15.39
N VAL A 317 19.57 5.90 16.32
CA VAL A 317 19.21 5.92 17.73
C VAL A 317 18.98 7.36 18.22
N GLU A 318 19.81 8.30 17.82
CA GLU A 318 19.68 9.71 18.18
C GLU A 318 18.40 10.34 17.66
N LEU A 319 18.03 10.12 16.38
CA LEU A 319 16.80 10.65 15.79
C LEU A 319 15.54 10.02 16.43
N LEU A 320 15.56 8.72 16.75
CA LEU A 320 14.44 8.05 17.42
C LEU A 320 14.28 8.54 18.87
N ASN A 321 15.39 8.77 19.57
CA ASN A 321 15.37 9.41 20.89
C ASN A 321 14.91 10.88 20.79
N ALA A 322 15.24 11.61 19.71
CA ALA A 322 14.71 12.95 19.50
C ALA A 322 13.18 12.95 19.39
N ALA A 323 12.58 11.96 18.70
CA ALA A 323 11.14 11.80 18.67
C ALA A 323 10.55 11.49 20.06
N LYS A 324 11.18 10.60 20.85
CA LYS A 324 10.74 10.25 22.19
C LYS A 324 10.87 11.40 23.21
N ASP A 325 11.86 12.27 23.04
CA ASP A 325 12.13 13.41 23.91
C ASP A 325 11.37 14.68 23.51
N GLY A 326 10.64 14.65 22.39
CA GLY A 326 9.92 15.81 21.86
C GLY A 326 10.84 16.89 21.28
N ARG A 327 12.05 16.53 20.85
CA ARG A 327 13.02 17.43 20.20
C ARG A 327 12.69 17.61 18.73
N PHE A 328 11.51 18.15 18.44
CA PHE A 328 10.99 18.46 17.11
C PHE A 328 10.01 19.63 17.14
N ASN A 329 9.79 20.25 15.99
CA ASN A 329 8.80 21.30 15.83
C ASN A 329 7.43 20.68 15.53
N PHE A 330 6.60 20.54 16.57
CA PHE A 330 5.27 19.95 16.45
C PHE A 330 4.35 20.75 15.53
N GLU A 331 4.33 22.09 15.66
CA GLU A 331 3.46 22.96 14.86
C GLU A 331 3.81 22.89 13.37
N ALA A 332 5.10 22.89 13.02
CA ALA A 332 5.52 22.76 11.63
C ALA A 332 5.12 21.41 11.05
N ASN A 333 5.21 20.33 11.82
CA ASN A 333 4.82 19.00 11.40
C ASN A 333 3.30 18.91 11.19
N LEU A 334 2.52 19.41 12.15
CA LEU A 334 1.06 19.44 12.08
C LEU A 334 0.57 20.25 10.87
N ASN A 335 1.06 21.47 10.69
CA ASN A 335 0.65 22.35 9.60
C ASN A 335 1.02 21.76 8.23
N TYR A 336 2.20 21.15 8.10
CA TYR A 336 2.63 20.51 6.86
C TYR A 336 1.66 19.41 6.44
N GLU A 337 1.27 18.53 7.37
CA GLU A 337 0.33 17.45 7.06
C GLU A 337 -1.08 17.97 6.78
N MET A 338 -1.58 18.94 7.55
CA MET A 338 -2.89 19.55 7.32
C MET A 338 -2.96 20.16 5.92
N PHE A 339 -1.93 20.92 5.51
CA PHE A 339 -1.92 21.54 4.18
C PHE A 339 -1.76 20.53 3.05
N ASN A 340 -0.99 19.46 3.23
CA ASN A 340 -0.93 18.39 2.26
C ASN A 340 -2.30 17.72 2.04
N TRP A 341 -3.06 17.51 3.10
CA TRP A 341 -4.40 16.96 2.99
C TRP A 341 -5.38 17.93 2.31
N GLU A 342 -5.23 19.24 2.50
CA GLU A 342 -5.99 20.23 1.73
C GLU A 342 -5.69 20.14 0.22
N LEU A 343 -4.43 19.92 -0.15
CA LEU A 343 -4.03 19.74 -1.55
C LEU A 343 -4.60 18.46 -2.18
N ASP A 344 -4.84 17.42 -1.38
CA ASP A 344 -5.49 16.19 -1.86
C ASP A 344 -6.92 16.45 -2.39
N LEU A 345 -7.62 17.49 -1.89
CA LEU A 345 -8.95 17.87 -2.38
C LEU A 345 -8.95 18.33 -3.85
N ASP A 346 -7.79 18.78 -4.35
CA ASP A 346 -7.60 19.18 -5.74
C ASP A 346 -7.07 18.02 -6.63
N ASN A 347 -6.74 16.87 -6.02
CA ASN A 347 -6.26 15.68 -6.71
C ASN A 347 -7.27 14.54 -6.59
N PRO A 348 -8.05 14.24 -7.64
CA PRO A 348 -9.05 13.17 -7.61
C PRO A 348 -8.49 11.79 -7.28
N ASP A 349 -7.26 11.47 -7.72
CA ASP A 349 -6.63 10.16 -7.49
C ASP A 349 -6.25 9.98 -6.02
N ASN A 350 -5.55 10.96 -5.43
CA ASN A 350 -5.22 10.94 -3.99
C ASN A 350 -6.48 10.84 -3.13
N LEU A 351 -7.48 11.66 -3.46
CA LEU A 351 -8.76 11.67 -2.75
C LEU A 351 -9.49 10.32 -2.86
N ASN A 352 -9.50 9.73 -4.05
CA ASN A 352 -10.08 8.41 -4.31
C ASN A 352 -9.40 7.35 -3.45
N TRP A 353 -8.06 7.32 -3.49
CA TRP A 353 -7.26 6.38 -2.72
C TRP A 353 -7.49 6.53 -1.22
N ASN A 354 -7.36 7.73 -0.68
CA ASN A 354 -7.48 7.99 0.75
C ASN A 354 -8.86 7.57 1.29
N MET A 355 -9.93 8.00 0.61
CA MET A 355 -11.30 7.66 1.02
C MET A 355 -11.57 6.15 0.91
N ALA A 356 -11.17 5.52 -0.22
CA ALA A 356 -11.37 4.09 -0.41
C ALA A 356 -10.58 3.27 0.62
N TYR A 357 -9.30 3.62 0.84
CA TYR A 357 -8.42 2.87 1.72
C TYR A 357 -8.86 2.97 3.18
N TYR A 358 -9.00 4.17 3.72
CA TYR A 358 -9.31 4.35 5.14
C TYR A 358 -10.76 3.97 5.49
N ASN A 359 -11.73 4.31 4.62
CA ASN A 359 -13.14 4.13 4.95
C ASN A 359 -13.71 2.76 4.57
N HIS A 360 -13.18 2.15 3.47
CA HIS A 360 -13.81 0.95 2.92
C HIS A 360 -12.91 -0.30 2.93
N ILE A 361 -11.58 -0.14 2.97
CA ILE A 361 -10.63 -1.24 3.04
C ILE A 361 -10.16 -1.47 4.48
N LEU A 362 -9.56 -0.46 5.09
CA LEU A 362 -9.03 -0.54 6.45
C LEU A 362 -10.14 -0.51 7.51
N LYS A 363 -11.05 0.47 7.42
CA LYS A 363 -12.25 0.67 8.28
C LYS A 363 -12.00 0.93 9.76
N THR A 364 -10.78 0.76 10.24
CA THR A 364 -10.44 0.94 11.65
C THR A 364 -10.22 2.39 12.05
N GLN A 365 -9.91 3.23 11.06
CA GLN A 365 -9.59 4.65 11.24
C GLN A 365 -10.16 5.48 10.08
N PRO A 366 -11.50 5.58 9.98
CA PRO A 366 -12.13 6.29 8.87
C PRO A 366 -11.74 7.77 8.86
N ILE A 367 -11.72 8.35 7.67
CA ILE A 367 -11.44 9.77 7.43
C ILE A 367 -12.68 10.46 6.88
N ASP A 368 -12.79 11.74 7.14
CA ASP A 368 -13.84 12.61 6.62
C ASP A 368 -13.24 13.95 6.20
N TYR A 369 -13.46 14.36 4.96
CA TYR A 369 -13.04 15.66 4.41
C TYR A 369 -14.11 16.75 4.59
N SER A 370 -15.04 16.60 5.55
CA SER A 370 -15.94 17.65 6.02
C SER A 370 -15.22 18.58 7.02
N ASP A 371 -15.95 19.44 7.71
CA ASP A 371 -15.40 20.29 8.78
C ASP A 371 -14.72 19.49 9.91
N GLU A 372 -15.07 18.20 10.07
CA GLU A 372 -14.41 17.29 11.00
C GLU A 372 -13.06 16.75 10.49
N PHE A 373 -12.71 17.03 9.25
CA PHE A 373 -11.41 16.69 8.67
C PHE A 373 -10.26 17.09 9.58
N TYR A 374 -10.28 18.28 10.12
CA TYR A 374 -9.30 18.72 11.11
C TYR A 374 -9.38 17.94 12.43
N GLY A 375 -10.44 17.19 12.68
CA GLY A 375 -10.58 16.32 13.85
C GLY A 375 -9.51 15.23 13.89
N ARG A 376 -9.06 14.69 12.72
CA ARG A 376 -7.98 13.72 12.63
C ARG A 376 -6.65 14.31 13.14
N PHE A 377 -6.45 15.60 12.98
CA PHE A 377 -5.28 16.33 13.42
C PHE A 377 -5.43 17.00 14.80
N ARG A 378 -6.51 16.72 15.52
CA ARG A 378 -6.65 17.12 16.95
C ARG A 378 -5.77 16.23 17.82
N VAL A 379 -4.48 16.26 17.54
CA VAL A 379 -3.44 15.47 18.21
C VAL A 379 -2.55 16.43 18.98
N THR A 380 -2.07 16.01 20.16
CA THR A 380 -1.14 16.81 20.94
C THR A 380 0.31 16.31 20.77
N LYS A 381 1.25 17.19 21.07
CA LYS A 381 2.68 16.83 21.07
C LYS A 381 2.96 15.66 22.02
N GLU A 382 2.32 15.63 23.18
CA GLU A 382 2.44 14.59 24.21
C GLU A 382 1.99 13.23 23.68
N GLN A 383 0.90 13.18 22.89
CA GLN A 383 0.43 11.93 22.27
C GLN A 383 1.45 11.39 21.28
N ILE A 384 2.12 12.25 20.50
CA ILE A 384 3.19 11.84 19.58
C ILE A 384 4.39 11.29 20.34
N ILE A 385 4.80 11.98 21.43
CA ILE A 385 5.88 11.54 22.30
C ILE A 385 5.57 10.19 22.95
N ASP A 386 4.35 10.00 23.45
CA ASP A 386 3.92 8.75 24.07
C ASP A 386 3.89 7.60 23.07
N ALA A 387 3.40 7.85 21.85
CA ALA A 387 3.44 6.88 20.76
C ALA A 387 4.88 6.53 20.35
N ALA A 388 5.76 7.53 20.23
CA ALA A 388 7.17 7.32 19.94
C ALA A 388 7.86 6.46 21.01
N LYS A 389 7.62 6.75 22.30
CA LYS A 389 8.15 5.94 23.43
C LYS A 389 7.62 4.52 23.42
N TYR A 390 6.37 4.33 23.03
CA TYR A 390 5.76 3.00 22.96
C TYR A 390 6.30 2.18 21.77
N ILE A 391 6.46 2.81 20.61
CA ILE A 391 6.84 2.14 19.35
C ILE A 391 8.35 1.94 19.27
N PHE A 392 9.15 3.00 19.49
CA PHE A 392 10.60 2.98 19.26
C PHE A 392 11.39 2.45 20.47
N ARG A 393 11.17 1.18 20.75
CA ARG A 393 11.89 0.42 21.78
C ARG A 393 12.76 -0.64 21.11
N ARG A 394 13.90 -0.94 21.73
CA ARG A 394 14.79 -1.98 21.24
C ARG A 394 14.09 -3.34 21.10
N CYS A 395 13.27 -3.72 22.07
CA CYS A 395 12.53 -5.00 22.04
C CYS A 395 11.50 -5.08 20.92
N ASN A 396 11.07 -3.93 20.35
CA ASN A 396 10.12 -3.83 19.25
C ASN A 396 10.78 -3.61 17.88
N MET A 397 12.12 -3.50 17.84
CA MET A 397 12.88 -3.17 16.65
C MET A 397 13.24 -4.41 15.85
N THR A 398 12.96 -4.40 14.56
CA THR A 398 13.47 -5.37 13.57
C THR A 398 14.53 -4.68 12.72
N VAL A 399 15.70 -5.30 12.59
CA VAL A 399 16.80 -4.81 11.76
C VAL A 399 17.21 -5.89 10.76
N ALA A 400 17.29 -5.52 9.49
CA ALA A 400 17.86 -6.36 8.45
C ALA A 400 18.98 -5.59 7.73
N VAL A 401 20.12 -6.24 7.56
CA VAL A 401 21.29 -5.65 6.89
C VAL A 401 21.78 -6.59 5.78
N LYS A 402 21.95 -6.04 4.58
CA LYS A 402 22.53 -6.72 3.43
C LYS A 402 23.84 -6.05 3.07
N GLY A 403 24.97 -6.73 3.24
CA GLY A 403 26.27 -6.13 2.97
C GLY A 403 27.44 -7.08 3.13
N ASP A 404 28.65 -6.53 3.16
CA ASP A 404 29.88 -7.31 3.37
C ASP A 404 30.00 -7.72 4.85
N ARG A 405 29.84 -9.01 5.12
CA ARG A 405 29.91 -9.57 6.46
C ARG A 405 31.17 -9.17 7.25
N LYS A 406 32.31 -9.03 6.55
CA LYS A 406 33.59 -8.69 7.18
C LYS A 406 33.65 -7.24 7.70
N LYS A 407 32.74 -6.40 7.25
CA LYS A 407 32.63 -4.98 7.60
C LYS A 407 31.51 -4.68 8.58
N ILE A 408 30.75 -5.70 8.99
CA ILE A 408 29.63 -5.54 9.91
C ILE A 408 30.04 -6.11 11.26
N ASN A 409 30.15 -5.23 12.25
CA ASN A 409 30.36 -5.59 13.64
C ASN A 409 29.00 -5.67 14.36
N ALA A 410 28.41 -6.85 14.38
CA ALA A 410 27.08 -7.06 14.97
C ALA A 410 27.05 -6.72 16.48
N GLU A 411 28.12 -7.02 17.22
CA GLU A 411 28.21 -6.71 18.66
C GLU A 411 28.26 -5.19 18.91
N ALA A 412 29.01 -4.44 18.09
CA ALA A 412 29.03 -2.98 18.17
C ALA A 412 27.66 -2.37 17.85
N ILE A 413 26.97 -2.86 16.82
CA ILE A 413 25.61 -2.43 16.48
C ILE A 413 24.65 -2.73 17.65
N GLU A 414 24.68 -3.94 18.20
CA GLU A 414 23.85 -4.31 19.35
C GLU A 414 24.08 -3.36 20.54
N LYS A 415 25.33 -3.04 20.84
CA LYS A 415 25.68 -2.11 21.92
C LYS A 415 25.18 -0.68 21.65
N ILE A 416 25.24 -0.21 20.41
CA ILE A 416 24.68 1.10 20.02
C ILE A 416 23.17 1.11 20.24
N LEU A 417 22.48 0.04 19.85
CA LEU A 417 21.04 -0.07 19.99
C LEU A 417 20.56 -0.19 21.46
N GLU A 418 21.44 -0.52 22.40
CA GLU A 418 21.12 -0.50 23.84
C GLU A 418 20.70 0.90 24.33
N SER A 419 21.19 1.95 23.72
CA SER A 419 20.85 3.33 24.08
C SER A 419 19.50 3.82 23.51
N LEU A 420 18.75 2.95 22.86
CA LEU A 420 17.38 3.25 22.40
C LEU A 420 16.33 3.07 23.52
N ASP A 421 16.61 2.28 24.57
CA ASP A 421 15.67 1.98 25.68
C ASP A 421 15.67 3.06 26.77
#